data_e38d18f7bb5326ea9bcb298ae9c0c332
#
_entry.id   e38d18f7bb5326ea9bcb298ae9c0c332
#
_cell.length_a   1.000
_cell.length_b   1.000
_cell.length_c   1.000
_cell.angle_alpha   90.00
_cell.angle_beta   90.00
_cell.angle_gamma   90.00
#
_symmetry.space_group_name_H-M   'P 1'
#
loop_
_entity.id
_entity.type
_entity.pdbx_description
1 polymer ?
#
loop_
_entity_poly.entity_id
_entity_poly.type
_entity_poly.pdbx_seq_one_letter_code
_entity_poly.pdbx_strand_id
1 'polypeptide(L)'
;IPGLEAAVAEGLVDAVDGFCEGIGFSPAQIRKVFDKARELGVRVKLHAEQLSDLKGSVMAAEYGALSADHLEWLAPEDAAILAEKGVVAVLLPGAFYALRETRLPPLDALRENGVAMALATDCNPGSSPMSSLRLAMNMGCTLFRMTPEEALAGATRHAAKALALAEDHGTIE
;
A
#
# COMPACT_ATOMS: atom_id res chain seq x y z
N ILE A 1 -8.33 20.49 8.36
CA ILE A 1 -8.93 19.12 8.36
C ILE A 1 -9.42 18.84 9.78
N PRO A 2 -10.53 19.50 10.21
CA PRO A 2 -10.96 19.48 11.63
C PRO A 2 -11.28 18.08 12.16
N GLY A 3 -11.85 17.20 11.33
CA GLY A 3 -12.17 15.84 11.73
C GLY A 3 -10.95 14.98 12.10
N LEU A 4 -9.84 15.15 11.38
CA LEU A 4 -8.58 14.45 11.69
C LEU A 4 -8.02 14.94 13.03
N GLU A 5 -8.03 16.24 13.28
CA GLU A 5 -7.54 16.82 14.54
C GLU A 5 -8.32 16.30 15.74
N ALA A 6 -9.65 16.23 15.63
CA ALA A 6 -10.51 15.68 16.67
C ALA A 6 -10.23 14.19 16.92
N ALA A 7 -10.16 13.38 15.88
CA ALA A 7 -9.90 11.94 15.99
C ALA A 7 -8.52 11.64 16.59
N VAL A 8 -7.49 12.43 16.23
CA VAL A 8 -6.15 12.32 16.82
C VAL A 8 -6.17 12.68 18.31
N ALA A 9 -6.88 13.75 18.69
CA ALA A 9 -7.00 14.17 20.08
C ALA A 9 -7.70 13.12 20.97
N GLU A 10 -8.58 12.30 20.36
CA GLU A 10 -9.26 11.18 21.02
C GLU A 10 -8.46 9.87 20.97
N GLY A 11 -7.28 9.83 20.32
CA GLY A 11 -6.46 8.63 20.21
C GLY A 11 -7.04 7.55 19.28
N LEU A 12 -7.83 7.94 18.29
CA LEU A 12 -8.54 7.04 17.39
C LEU A 12 -7.85 6.84 16.02
N VAL A 13 -6.61 7.36 15.85
CA VAL A 13 -5.93 7.37 14.56
C VAL A 13 -4.53 6.77 14.67
N ASP A 14 -4.28 5.68 13.96
CA ASP A 14 -2.95 5.07 13.80
C ASP A 14 -2.24 5.57 12.55
N ALA A 15 -2.98 5.78 11.47
CA ALA A 15 -2.47 6.28 10.20
C ALA A 15 -3.55 7.01 9.39
N VAL A 16 -3.13 7.85 8.47
CA VAL A 16 -3.99 8.51 7.47
C VAL A 16 -3.71 7.88 6.12
N ASP A 17 -4.78 7.65 5.36
CA ASP A 17 -4.72 7.10 4.02
C ASP A 17 -5.49 8.00 3.03
N GLY A 18 -5.20 7.85 1.74
CA GLY A 18 -5.89 8.55 0.68
C GLY A 18 -5.84 7.78 -0.64
N PHE A 19 -6.73 8.11 -1.55
CA PHE A 19 -6.78 7.55 -2.90
C PHE A 19 -6.28 8.59 -3.91
N CYS A 20 -5.03 8.43 -4.35
CA CYS A 20 -4.34 9.33 -5.27
C CYS A 20 -4.46 8.83 -6.72
N GLU A 21 -5.52 9.22 -7.39
CA GLU A 21 -5.82 8.80 -8.76
C GLU A 21 -6.55 9.87 -9.55
N GLY A 22 -6.57 9.74 -10.88
CA GLY A 22 -7.27 10.65 -11.78
C GLY A 22 -8.77 10.78 -11.49
N ILE A 23 -9.38 9.73 -10.94
CA ILE A 23 -10.78 9.70 -10.49
C ILE A 23 -10.94 9.98 -8.99
N GLY A 24 -9.85 10.10 -8.25
CA GLY A 24 -9.80 10.36 -6.83
C GLY A 24 -9.22 11.73 -6.50
N PHE A 25 -8.29 11.77 -5.56
CA PHE A 25 -7.59 12.99 -5.19
C PHE A 25 -6.30 13.17 -6.00
N SER A 26 -6.04 14.40 -6.39
CA SER A 26 -4.74 14.75 -7.01
C SER A 26 -3.60 14.71 -5.98
N PRO A 27 -2.34 14.57 -6.43
CA PRO A 27 -1.17 14.65 -5.54
C PRO A 27 -1.16 15.95 -4.69
N ALA A 28 -1.58 17.09 -5.27
CA ALA A 28 -1.64 18.36 -4.56
C ALA A 28 -2.69 18.37 -3.42
N GLN A 29 -3.78 17.62 -3.57
CA GLN A 29 -4.80 17.48 -2.52
C GLN A 29 -4.32 16.53 -1.41
N ILE A 30 -3.69 15.42 -1.78
CA ILE A 30 -3.09 14.47 -0.83
C ILE A 30 -1.99 15.15 -0.01
N ARG A 31 -1.11 15.94 -0.64
CA ARG A 31 -0.08 16.70 0.09
C ARG A 31 -0.66 17.54 1.23
N LYS A 32 -1.81 18.18 1.04
CA LYS A 32 -2.46 18.96 2.12
C LYS A 32 -2.89 18.09 3.30
N VAL A 33 -3.33 16.87 3.03
CA VAL A 33 -3.70 15.89 4.07
C VAL A 33 -2.45 15.39 4.78
N PHE A 34 -1.41 15.05 4.04
CA PHE A 34 -0.16 14.53 4.57
C PHE A 34 0.64 15.58 5.34
N ASP A 35 0.62 16.84 4.90
CA ASP A 35 1.18 17.96 5.67
C ASP A 35 0.51 18.07 7.05
N LYS A 36 -0.83 17.96 7.09
CA LYS A 36 -1.57 17.97 8.35
C LYS A 36 -1.29 16.72 9.20
N ALA A 37 -1.20 15.54 8.59
CA ALA A 37 -0.83 14.32 9.32
C ALA A 37 0.56 14.45 9.95
N ARG A 38 1.54 14.99 9.22
CA ARG A 38 2.89 15.26 9.72
C ARG A 38 2.91 16.27 10.87
N GLU A 39 2.12 17.35 10.78
CA GLU A 39 1.97 18.31 11.89
C GLU A 39 1.41 17.65 13.17
N LEU A 40 0.54 16.66 13.01
CA LEU A 40 -0.09 15.93 14.12
C LEU A 40 0.71 14.69 14.57
N GLY A 41 1.84 14.39 13.93
CA GLY A 41 2.64 13.21 14.24
C GLY A 41 2.01 11.88 13.82
N VAL A 42 1.07 11.90 12.87
CA VAL A 42 0.35 10.73 12.39
C VAL A 42 1.04 10.14 11.15
N ARG A 43 1.17 8.83 11.10
CA ARG A 43 1.74 8.10 9.97
C ARG A 43 0.82 8.18 8.76
N VAL A 44 1.37 7.96 7.55
CA VAL A 44 0.60 8.01 6.31
C VAL A 44 0.75 6.72 5.50
N LYS A 45 -0.27 6.42 4.71
CA LYS A 45 -0.34 5.37 3.70
C LYS A 45 -0.99 5.98 2.46
N LEU A 46 -0.90 5.33 1.31
CA LEU A 46 -1.52 5.85 0.09
C LEU A 46 -1.93 4.73 -0.87
N HIS A 47 -3.17 4.75 -1.33
CA HIS A 47 -3.60 4.05 -2.54
C HIS A 47 -3.14 4.87 -3.74
N ALA A 48 -2.25 4.33 -4.57
CA ALA A 48 -1.61 5.06 -5.64
C ALA A 48 -1.21 4.14 -6.81
N GLU A 49 -1.09 4.72 -7.99
CA GLU A 49 -0.67 4.03 -9.22
C GLU A 49 -1.52 2.77 -9.51
N GLN A 50 -2.80 2.80 -9.13
CA GLN A 50 -3.76 1.75 -9.47
C GLN A 50 -4.23 1.87 -10.92
N LEU A 51 -4.61 3.08 -11.34
CA LEU A 51 -5.25 3.35 -12.64
C LEU A 51 -4.42 4.28 -13.52
N SER A 52 -3.45 4.98 -12.95
CA SER A 52 -2.60 5.97 -13.62
C SER A 52 -1.31 6.21 -12.85
N ASP A 53 -0.25 6.60 -13.55
CA ASP A 53 1.01 7.02 -12.94
C ASP A 53 0.96 8.52 -12.61
N LEU A 54 0.58 8.84 -11.37
CA LEU A 54 0.58 10.22 -10.85
C LEU A 54 1.77 10.51 -9.91
N LYS A 55 2.69 9.55 -9.76
CA LYS A 55 3.82 9.63 -8.81
C LYS A 55 3.34 9.78 -7.36
N GLY A 56 2.18 9.24 -7.06
CA GLY A 56 1.59 9.27 -5.71
C GLY A 56 2.43 8.50 -4.71
N SER A 57 2.91 7.30 -5.07
CA SER A 57 3.76 6.47 -4.23
C SER A 57 5.12 7.12 -3.95
N VAL A 58 5.73 7.75 -4.96
CA VAL A 58 6.97 8.53 -4.79
C VAL A 58 6.73 9.69 -3.84
N MET A 59 5.63 10.42 -4.03
CA MET A 59 5.24 11.49 -3.11
C MET A 59 5.02 10.96 -1.69
N ALA A 60 4.30 9.84 -1.52
CA ALA A 60 4.09 9.21 -0.21
C ALA A 60 5.41 8.82 0.47
N ALA A 61 6.38 8.32 -0.32
CA ALA A 61 7.72 8.00 0.16
C ALA A 61 8.46 9.24 0.72
N GLU A 62 8.28 10.44 0.13
CA GLU A 62 8.81 11.70 0.66
C GLU A 62 8.24 12.03 2.06
N TYR A 63 7.05 11.56 2.38
CA TYR A 63 6.41 11.70 3.69
C TYR A 63 6.73 10.58 4.67
N GLY A 64 7.54 9.60 4.27
CA GLY A 64 7.85 8.42 5.08
C GLY A 64 6.65 7.49 5.25
N ALA A 65 5.87 7.32 4.20
CA ALA A 65 4.69 6.46 4.24
C ALA A 65 5.03 5.03 4.66
N LEU A 66 4.13 4.40 5.41
CA LEU A 66 4.23 2.99 5.78
C LEU A 66 4.10 2.09 4.56
N SER A 67 3.15 2.41 3.67
CA SER A 67 2.91 1.67 2.44
C SER A 67 2.40 2.55 1.31
N ALA A 68 2.57 2.03 0.10
CA ALA A 68 1.85 2.43 -1.10
C ALA A 68 1.13 1.20 -1.64
N ASP A 69 -0.15 1.35 -1.91
CA ASP A 69 -1.07 0.24 -2.12
C ASP A 69 -1.53 0.24 -3.59
N HIS A 70 -1.71 -0.94 -4.22
CA HIS A 70 -1.99 -1.24 -5.63
C HIS A 70 -0.75 -1.32 -6.52
N LEU A 71 -0.28 -0.20 -7.08
CA LEU A 71 0.99 -0.05 -7.83
C LEU A 71 1.01 -0.68 -9.23
N GLU A 72 -0.12 -0.98 -9.85
CA GLU A 72 -0.19 -1.53 -11.21
C GLU A 72 0.47 -0.59 -12.25
N TRP A 73 0.42 0.72 -11.99
CA TRP A 73 0.98 1.75 -12.86
C TRP A 73 2.30 2.35 -12.34
N LEU A 74 2.87 1.78 -11.27
CA LEU A 74 4.18 2.21 -10.79
C LEU A 74 5.22 2.05 -11.90
N ALA A 75 5.98 3.10 -12.16
CA ALA A 75 7.12 3.01 -13.07
C ALA A 75 8.22 2.15 -12.42
N PRO A 76 8.83 1.17 -13.13
CA PRO A 76 9.82 0.27 -12.54
C PRO A 76 10.98 0.99 -11.85
N GLU A 77 11.43 2.12 -12.40
CA GLU A 77 12.51 2.95 -11.84
C GLU A 77 12.17 3.56 -10.48
N ASP A 78 10.90 3.76 -10.16
CA ASP A 78 10.47 4.34 -8.88
C ASP A 78 10.54 3.32 -7.73
N ALA A 79 10.68 2.03 -8.02
CA ALA A 79 10.84 0.99 -7.00
C ALA A 79 12.07 1.25 -6.10
N ALA A 80 13.14 1.81 -6.67
CA ALA A 80 14.33 2.18 -5.91
C ALA A 80 14.04 3.24 -4.83
N ILE A 81 13.12 4.18 -5.10
CA ILE A 81 12.73 5.22 -4.15
C ILE A 81 11.93 4.60 -3.00
N LEU A 82 11.00 3.69 -3.31
CA LEU A 82 10.22 2.97 -2.28
C LEU A 82 11.17 2.17 -1.36
N ALA A 83 12.15 1.48 -1.95
CA ALA A 83 13.16 0.73 -1.21
C ALA A 83 14.00 1.62 -0.29
N GLU A 84 14.54 2.73 -0.82
CA GLU A 84 15.35 3.69 -0.05
C GLU A 84 14.59 4.24 1.16
N LYS A 85 13.31 4.54 0.98
CA LYS A 85 12.44 5.09 2.04
C LYS A 85 11.78 4.03 2.91
N GLY A 86 11.98 2.75 2.61
CA GLY A 86 11.43 1.63 3.37
C GLY A 86 9.92 1.47 3.27
N VAL A 87 9.30 2.03 2.23
CA VAL A 87 7.88 1.93 1.95
C VAL A 87 7.52 0.50 1.55
N VAL A 88 6.47 -0.05 2.12
CA VAL A 88 5.97 -1.39 1.75
C VAL A 88 5.04 -1.28 0.55
N ALA A 89 5.26 -2.12 -0.47
CA ALA A 89 4.33 -2.28 -1.59
C ALA A 89 3.20 -3.23 -1.18
N VAL A 90 1.98 -2.72 -0.99
CA VAL A 90 0.82 -3.56 -0.68
C VAL A 90 0.11 -3.93 -1.97
N LEU A 91 0.17 -5.20 -2.34
CA LEU A 91 -0.40 -5.74 -3.57
C LEU A 91 -1.80 -6.29 -3.31
N LEU A 92 -2.74 -5.98 -4.20
CA LEU A 92 -4.17 -6.20 -4.01
C LEU A 92 -4.77 -7.06 -5.14
N PRO A 93 -4.44 -8.36 -5.18
CA PRO A 93 -4.83 -9.23 -6.29
C PRO A 93 -6.34 -9.44 -6.40
N GLY A 94 -7.10 -9.20 -5.32
CA GLY A 94 -8.57 -9.23 -5.33
C GLY A 94 -9.16 -8.10 -6.14
N ALA A 95 -8.65 -6.88 -5.96
CA ALA A 95 -9.06 -5.71 -6.74
C ALA A 95 -8.66 -5.86 -8.21
N PHE A 96 -7.41 -6.27 -8.46
CA PHE A 96 -6.93 -6.59 -9.81
C PHE A 96 -7.87 -7.55 -10.56
N TYR A 97 -8.27 -8.63 -9.91
CA TYR A 97 -9.20 -9.61 -10.49
C TYR A 97 -10.60 -9.05 -10.71
N ALA A 98 -11.19 -8.43 -9.69
CA ALA A 98 -12.58 -7.95 -9.74
C ALA A 98 -12.77 -6.80 -10.75
N LEU A 99 -11.78 -5.93 -10.89
CA LEU A 99 -11.76 -4.84 -11.86
C LEU A 99 -11.31 -5.29 -13.26
N ARG A 100 -10.89 -6.56 -13.41
CA ARG A 100 -10.39 -7.12 -14.68
C ARG A 100 -9.17 -6.36 -15.21
N GLU A 101 -8.30 -5.94 -14.30
CA GLU A 101 -7.06 -5.28 -14.65
C GLU A 101 -6.16 -6.23 -15.47
N THR A 102 -5.33 -5.64 -16.32
CA THR A 102 -4.41 -6.38 -17.19
C THR A 102 -2.95 -5.99 -16.98
N ARG A 103 -2.71 -4.82 -16.42
CA ARG A 103 -1.37 -4.34 -16.10
C ARG A 103 -0.98 -4.80 -14.70
N LEU A 104 0.09 -5.59 -14.63
CA LEU A 104 0.62 -6.06 -13.34
C LEU A 104 1.47 -4.97 -12.67
N PRO A 105 1.49 -4.94 -11.32
CA PRO A 105 2.55 -4.22 -10.61
C PRO A 105 3.93 -4.69 -11.07
N PRO A 106 4.95 -3.83 -11.05
CA PRO A 106 6.30 -4.17 -11.54
C PRO A 106 7.07 -5.05 -10.52
N LEU A 107 6.60 -6.30 -10.31
CA LEU A 107 7.12 -7.19 -9.28
C LEU A 107 8.62 -7.44 -9.40
N ASP A 108 9.15 -7.55 -10.62
CA ASP A 108 10.58 -7.80 -10.81
C ASP A 108 11.39 -6.59 -10.32
N ALA A 109 10.98 -5.37 -10.64
CA ALA A 109 11.64 -4.17 -10.13
C ALA A 109 11.51 -4.05 -8.59
N LEU A 110 10.36 -4.42 -8.02
CA LEU A 110 10.19 -4.45 -6.56
C LEU A 110 11.15 -5.46 -5.90
N ARG A 111 11.31 -6.66 -6.51
CA ARG A 111 12.26 -7.69 -6.03
C ARG A 111 13.71 -7.24 -6.15
N GLU A 112 14.10 -6.75 -7.32
CA GLU A 112 15.47 -6.30 -7.60
C GLU A 112 15.92 -5.20 -6.66
N ASN A 113 15.01 -4.33 -6.24
CA ASN A 113 15.28 -3.26 -5.29
C ASN A 113 15.05 -3.67 -3.82
N GLY A 114 14.61 -4.90 -3.55
CA GLY A 114 14.38 -5.38 -2.19
C GLY A 114 13.20 -4.71 -1.47
N VAL A 115 12.22 -4.22 -2.22
CA VAL A 115 10.99 -3.64 -1.64
C VAL A 115 10.19 -4.74 -0.96
N ALA A 116 9.82 -4.55 0.30
CA ALA A 116 8.93 -5.47 0.99
C ALA A 116 7.54 -5.44 0.33
N MET A 117 7.07 -6.61 -0.12
CA MET A 117 5.76 -6.76 -0.75
C MET A 117 4.78 -7.39 0.24
N ALA A 118 3.72 -6.69 0.60
CA ALA A 118 2.62 -7.23 1.39
C ALA A 118 1.44 -7.63 0.50
N LEU A 119 0.57 -8.48 1.03
CA LEU A 119 -0.69 -8.86 0.41
C LEU A 119 -1.86 -8.51 1.32
N ALA A 120 -2.90 -7.93 0.76
CA ALA A 120 -4.13 -7.63 1.46
C ALA A 120 -5.36 -8.01 0.62
N THR A 121 -6.52 -8.02 1.26
CA THR A 121 -7.79 -8.35 0.60
C THR A 121 -8.40 -7.16 -0.11
N ASP A 122 -8.09 -5.95 0.35
CA ASP A 122 -8.80 -4.73 -0.07
C ASP A 122 -10.32 -4.88 0.04
N CYS A 123 -10.79 -5.51 1.12
CA CYS A 123 -12.19 -5.93 1.26
C CYS A 123 -13.14 -4.74 1.23
N ASN A 124 -13.76 -4.53 0.08
CA ASN A 124 -14.76 -3.50 -0.11
C ASN A 124 -15.79 -3.95 -1.18
N PRO A 125 -17.02 -3.42 -1.16
CA PRO A 125 -18.07 -3.86 -2.10
C PRO A 125 -17.86 -3.38 -3.54
N GLY A 126 -17.00 -2.37 -3.77
CA GLY A 126 -16.81 -1.74 -5.08
C GLY A 126 -15.79 -2.45 -5.96
N SER A 127 -14.61 -2.71 -5.43
CA SER A 127 -13.47 -3.20 -6.20
C SER A 127 -12.92 -4.55 -5.75
N SER A 128 -13.22 -5.02 -4.52
CA SER A 128 -12.70 -6.29 -4.01
C SER A 128 -13.67 -6.95 -3.01
N PRO A 129 -14.76 -7.56 -3.49
CA PRO A 129 -15.77 -8.16 -2.62
C PRO A 129 -15.31 -9.51 -2.05
N MET A 130 -14.13 -9.54 -1.44
CA MET A 130 -13.56 -10.73 -0.82
C MET A 130 -12.87 -10.39 0.51
N SER A 131 -12.99 -11.29 1.50
CA SER A 131 -12.41 -11.12 2.83
C SER A 131 -11.37 -12.17 3.21
N SER A 132 -11.06 -13.11 2.30
CA SER A 132 -10.14 -14.20 2.57
C SER A 132 -8.70 -13.83 2.23
N LEU A 133 -7.86 -13.62 3.25
CA LEU A 133 -6.42 -13.38 3.05
C LEU A 133 -5.74 -14.59 2.41
N ARG A 134 -6.17 -15.84 2.72
CA ARG A 134 -5.64 -17.04 2.06
C ARG A 134 -5.96 -17.06 0.57
N LEU A 135 -7.14 -16.56 0.17
CA LEU A 135 -7.46 -16.42 -1.24
C LEU A 135 -6.58 -15.33 -1.88
N ALA A 136 -6.35 -14.19 -1.21
CA ALA A 136 -5.44 -13.16 -1.70
C ALA A 136 -4.01 -13.71 -1.90
N MET A 137 -3.50 -14.54 -0.98
CA MET A 137 -2.21 -15.23 -1.15
C MET A 137 -2.19 -16.14 -2.38
N ASN A 138 -3.23 -16.96 -2.57
CA ASN A 138 -3.35 -17.83 -3.75
C ASN A 138 -3.37 -16.99 -5.05
N MET A 139 -4.16 -15.92 -5.06
CA MET A 139 -4.23 -15.00 -6.21
C MET A 139 -2.90 -14.26 -6.44
N GLY A 140 -2.17 -13.89 -5.39
CA GLY A 140 -0.81 -13.34 -5.50
C GLY A 140 0.13 -14.33 -6.22
N CYS A 141 0.08 -15.61 -5.89
CA CYS A 141 0.86 -16.63 -6.57
C CYS A 141 0.40 -16.85 -8.02
N THR A 142 -0.90 -16.92 -8.27
CA THR A 142 -1.43 -17.28 -9.60
C THR A 142 -1.46 -16.10 -10.58
N LEU A 143 -1.84 -14.90 -10.13
CA LEU A 143 -1.97 -13.71 -10.97
C LEU A 143 -0.67 -12.90 -11.03
N PHE A 144 -0.03 -12.69 -9.88
CA PHE A 144 1.17 -11.84 -9.78
C PHE A 144 2.48 -12.62 -9.82
N ARG A 145 2.42 -13.96 -9.96
CA ARG A 145 3.61 -14.82 -10.02
C ARG A 145 4.53 -14.69 -8.79
N MET A 146 3.94 -14.41 -7.64
CA MET A 146 4.67 -14.48 -6.37
C MET A 146 4.98 -15.93 -6.01
N THR A 147 6.10 -16.16 -5.34
CA THR A 147 6.35 -17.49 -4.75
C THR A 147 5.47 -17.69 -3.52
N PRO A 148 5.21 -18.93 -3.08
CA PRO A 148 4.49 -19.19 -1.84
C PRO A 148 5.14 -18.53 -0.62
N GLU A 149 6.47 -18.45 -0.60
CA GLU A 149 7.25 -17.80 0.46
C GLU A 149 7.03 -16.28 0.46
N GLU A 150 7.04 -15.66 -0.72
CA GLU A 150 6.71 -14.23 -0.86
C GLU A 150 5.28 -13.96 -0.41
N ALA A 151 4.32 -14.79 -0.82
CA ALA A 151 2.92 -14.64 -0.43
C ALA A 151 2.72 -14.80 1.09
N LEU A 152 3.40 -15.78 1.70
CA LEU A 152 3.38 -15.96 3.15
C LEU A 152 4.01 -14.76 3.87
N ALA A 153 5.20 -14.32 3.45
CA ALA A 153 5.85 -13.13 3.98
C ALA A 153 4.97 -11.88 3.82
N GLY A 154 4.31 -11.77 2.66
CA GLY A 154 3.39 -10.68 2.34
C GLY A 154 2.17 -10.63 3.24
N ALA A 155 1.63 -11.78 3.63
CA ALA A 155 0.48 -11.87 4.54
C ALA A 155 0.86 -11.82 6.04
N THR A 156 2.17 -11.81 6.37
CA THR A 156 2.67 -11.86 7.75
C THR A 156 3.62 -10.70 8.04
N ARG A 157 4.94 -10.92 8.00
CA ARG A 157 5.94 -9.92 8.41
C ARG A 157 5.91 -8.62 7.59
N HIS A 158 5.64 -8.70 6.28
CA HIS A 158 5.57 -7.50 5.46
C HIS A 158 4.25 -6.75 5.69
N ALA A 159 3.13 -7.47 5.90
CA ALA A 159 1.88 -6.85 6.32
C ALA A 159 2.01 -6.15 7.69
N ALA A 160 2.68 -6.80 8.66
CA ALA A 160 2.96 -6.19 9.96
C ALA A 160 3.81 -4.91 9.81
N LYS A 161 4.82 -4.92 8.91
CA LYS A 161 5.62 -3.73 8.59
C LYS A 161 4.75 -2.61 7.99
N ALA A 162 3.85 -2.93 7.05
CA ALA A 162 2.93 -1.97 6.44
C ALA A 162 1.95 -1.33 7.42
N LEU A 163 1.75 -1.97 8.58
CA LEU A 163 0.89 -1.49 9.67
C LEU A 163 1.69 -0.90 10.84
N ALA A 164 3.04 -0.86 10.74
CA ALA A 164 3.94 -0.48 11.82
C ALA A 164 3.80 -1.34 13.09
N LEU A 165 3.51 -2.62 12.92
CA LEU A 165 3.37 -3.63 13.96
C LEU A 165 4.47 -4.69 13.94
N ALA A 166 5.57 -4.45 13.20
CA ALA A 166 6.62 -5.45 12.95
C ALA A 166 7.41 -5.85 14.22
N GLU A 167 7.36 -5.05 15.28
CA GLU A 167 8.03 -5.36 16.56
C GLU A 167 7.34 -6.50 17.30
N ASP A 168 6.01 -6.60 17.18
CA ASP A 168 5.21 -7.56 17.96
C ASP A 168 4.46 -8.59 17.10
N HIS A 169 4.45 -8.42 15.76
CA HIS A 169 3.62 -9.21 14.86
C HIS A 169 4.38 -9.65 13.60
N GLY A 170 3.85 -10.72 12.97
CA GLY A 170 4.29 -11.16 11.65
C GLY A 170 5.40 -12.20 11.65
N THR A 171 6.01 -12.51 12.80
CA THR A 171 7.02 -13.57 13.00
C THR A 171 6.66 -14.45 14.17
N ILE A 172 7.23 -15.65 14.20
CA ILE A 172 7.22 -16.58 15.36
C ILE A 172 8.67 -16.65 15.82
N GLU A 173 8.92 -16.30 17.05
CA GLU A 173 10.22 -16.36 17.71
C GLU A 173 10.33 -17.61 18.59
#